data_981d30b5e663ebaa8cead1f6e576cc66
#
_entry.id   981d30b5e663ebaa8cead1f6e576cc66
#
_cell.length_a   1.000
_cell.length_b   1.000
_cell.length_c   1.000
_cell.angle_alpha   90.00
_cell.angle_beta   90.00
_cell.angle_gamma   90.00
#
_symmetry.space_group_name_H-M   'P 1'
#
loop_
_entity.id
_entity.type
_entity.pdbx_description
1 polymer ?
#
loop_
_entity_poly.entity_id
_entity_poly.type
_entity_poly.pdbx_seq_one_letter_code
_entity_poly.pdbx_strand_id
1 'polypeptide(L)'
;MDTTSLFTAALQLPDPWRVSGVEFRDEEDGRRELHIAIGFAAGSRFPCPEPGCGEAACPVHDARERVWRHLNFFQYKAFIHAGVPRVTCPAHGVHAVPVPWARPGSGFTLLFEAMVVELAKSQPVADIAEQVGEHDTRLWRFIRHYVDEARLYEDYTGVEAIGIDETSRKGHRYITVVADLVERNVICVVPGKDSTTIKRFARDFMDHNGDPDRVRLVTCDMSLGFAKGIRERLPNAARIIDKFHVIKHANEAVDKVRKQEARGNALLKRTKYLWLRNESNLTGLQLETKRSLQRRRLKTGRACQMRETLQDIYDTSADRAEAETALKRLCSWMMRSRLEPMKEFARQIRRHWRDILAYFDHPYTNAILEGLNSVIQNVKTRARGFKNMGYFSTMIYLTCGKLDLSTVTT
;
A
#
# COMPACT_ATOMS: atom_id res chain seq x y z
N MET A 1 -26.62 39.78 7.05
CA MET A 1 -25.32 39.18 7.47
C MET A 1 -24.30 39.78 6.55
N ASP A 2 -23.31 40.47 7.09
CA ASP A 2 -22.24 41.00 6.24
C ASP A 2 -21.26 39.88 5.81
N THR A 3 -20.40 40.20 4.86
CA THR A 3 -19.45 39.19 4.29
C THR A 3 -18.51 38.65 5.36
N THR A 4 -18.04 39.47 6.29
CA THR A 4 -17.12 39.06 7.35
C THR A 4 -17.77 38.11 8.35
N SER A 5 -19.02 38.35 8.73
CA SER A 5 -19.80 37.44 9.59
C SER A 5 -20.07 36.10 8.93
N LEU A 6 -20.36 36.07 7.61
CA LEU A 6 -20.54 34.83 6.87
C LEU A 6 -19.27 33.98 6.86
N PHE A 7 -18.12 34.56 6.53
CA PHE A 7 -16.85 33.83 6.51
C PHE A 7 -16.37 33.43 7.90
N THR A 8 -16.63 34.26 8.95
CA THR A 8 -16.33 33.85 10.33
C THR A 8 -17.09 32.59 10.73
N ALA A 9 -18.38 32.54 10.41
CA ALA A 9 -19.20 31.35 10.67
C ALA A 9 -18.77 30.14 9.82
N ALA A 10 -18.46 30.35 8.54
CA ALA A 10 -18.03 29.29 7.62
C ALA A 10 -16.69 28.66 8.01
N LEU A 11 -15.75 29.47 8.54
CA LEU A 11 -14.44 29.01 8.99
C LEU A 11 -14.47 28.45 10.42
N GLN A 12 -15.61 28.56 11.13
CA GLN A 12 -15.79 28.08 12.51
C GLN A 12 -14.67 28.56 13.45
N LEU A 13 -14.28 29.84 13.32
CA LEU A 13 -13.19 30.39 14.10
C LEU A 13 -13.57 30.48 15.58
N PRO A 14 -12.75 29.90 16.49
CA PRO A 14 -12.97 30.07 17.94
C PRO A 14 -12.56 31.47 18.38
N ASP A 15 -13.20 31.95 19.45
CA ASP A 15 -12.76 33.21 20.08
C ASP A 15 -11.28 33.16 20.51
N PRO A 16 -10.54 34.26 20.39
CA PRO A 16 -10.93 35.61 19.96
C PRO A 16 -10.75 35.87 18.45
N TRP A 17 -10.56 34.81 17.62
CA TRP A 17 -10.32 34.95 16.20
C TRP A 17 -11.59 35.32 15.43
N ARG A 18 -11.46 36.25 14.49
CA ARG A 18 -12.56 36.69 13.61
C ARG A 18 -12.04 37.13 12.26
N VAL A 19 -12.89 37.02 11.23
CA VAL A 19 -12.59 37.63 9.93
C VAL A 19 -12.67 39.12 10.02
N SER A 20 -11.59 39.81 9.67
CA SER A 20 -11.49 41.28 9.67
C SER A 20 -11.68 41.87 8.27
N GLY A 21 -11.51 41.11 7.21
CA GLY A 21 -11.69 41.55 5.83
C GLY A 21 -11.73 40.39 4.84
N VAL A 22 -12.44 40.62 3.74
CA VAL A 22 -12.51 39.67 2.63
C VAL A 22 -12.44 40.49 1.33
N GLU A 23 -11.49 40.20 0.48
CA GLU A 23 -11.28 40.91 -0.76
C GLU A 23 -10.84 40.00 -1.89
N PHE A 24 -11.20 40.35 -3.11
CA PHE A 24 -10.62 39.77 -4.30
C PHE A 24 -9.47 40.61 -4.79
N ARG A 25 -8.34 39.98 -5.10
CA ARG A 25 -7.16 40.62 -5.71
C ARG A 25 -6.95 40.07 -7.10
N ASP A 26 -6.63 40.95 -8.03
CA ASP A 26 -6.27 40.57 -9.38
C ASP A 26 -4.74 40.46 -9.43
N GLU A 27 -4.25 39.28 -9.85
CA GLU A 27 -2.83 38.97 -10.02
C GLU A 27 -2.31 39.49 -11.38
N GLU A 28 -0.99 39.65 -11.50
CA GLU A 28 -0.34 40.16 -12.73
C GLU A 28 -0.65 39.32 -13.98
N ASP A 29 -0.96 38.03 -13.82
CA ASP A 29 -1.30 37.10 -14.88
C ASP A 29 -2.81 37.09 -15.24
N GLY A 30 -3.58 38.01 -14.66
CA GLY A 30 -5.03 38.16 -14.89
C GLY A 30 -5.89 37.16 -14.12
N ARG A 31 -5.30 36.33 -13.27
CA ARG A 31 -6.04 35.49 -12.33
C ARG A 31 -6.53 36.31 -11.15
N ARG A 32 -7.67 35.93 -10.62
CA ARG A 32 -8.25 36.54 -9.43
C ARG A 32 -8.17 35.59 -8.25
N GLU A 33 -7.78 36.11 -7.10
CA GLU A 33 -7.63 35.32 -5.87
C GLU A 33 -8.48 35.93 -4.74
N LEU A 34 -9.00 35.07 -3.85
CA LEU A 34 -9.74 35.49 -2.66
C LEU A 34 -8.79 35.57 -1.46
N HIS A 35 -8.72 36.73 -0.84
CA HIS A 35 -7.90 36.96 0.37
C HIS A 35 -8.82 37.21 1.55
N ILE A 36 -8.66 36.39 2.61
CA ILE A 36 -9.44 36.44 3.85
C ILE A 36 -8.48 36.84 4.95
N ALA A 37 -8.67 38.04 5.52
CA ALA A 37 -7.90 38.52 6.66
C ALA A 37 -8.57 38.08 7.95
N ILE A 38 -7.79 37.38 8.81
CA ILE A 38 -8.20 36.97 10.16
C ILE A 38 -7.42 37.79 11.20
N GLY A 39 -8.12 38.30 12.17
CA GLY A 39 -7.54 39.05 13.28
C GLY A 39 -8.19 38.73 14.61
N PHE A 40 -7.75 39.43 15.63
CA PHE A 40 -8.30 39.39 16.98
C PHE A 40 -8.37 40.82 17.56
N ALA A 41 -9.20 41.02 18.57
CA ALA A 41 -9.37 42.35 19.16
C ALA A 41 -8.10 42.80 19.93
N ALA A 42 -7.84 44.12 19.96
CA ALA A 42 -6.80 44.67 20.81
C ALA A 42 -7.06 44.31 22.28
N GLY A 43 -6.01 43.90 23.00
CA GLY A 43 -6.13 43.42 24.38
C GLY A 43 -6.53 41.94 24.52
N SER A 44 -6.73 41.21 23.44
CA SER A 44 -6.94 39.77 23.50
C SER A 44 -5.79 39.04 24.20
N ARG A 45 -6.13 37.98 24.92
CA ARG A 45 -5.18 37.12 25.62
C ARG A 45 -5.28 35.70 25.10
N PHE A 46 -4.19 34.97 25.12
CA PHE A 46 -4.14 33.59 24.62
C PHE A 46 -3.45 32.69 25.65
N PRO A 47 -3.78 31.42 25.69
CA PRO A 47 -3.09 30.46 26.55
C PRO A 47 -1.61 30.30 26.14
N CYS A 48 -0.77 29.98 27.10
CA CYS A 48 0.60 29.59 26.83
C CYS A 48 0.61 28.28 26.03
N PRO A 49 1.34 28.16 24.89
CA PRO A 49 1.34 26.97 24.07
C PRO A 49 2.21 25.84 24.62
N GLU A 50 2.97 26.06 25.71
CA GLU A 50 3.83 25.04 26.29
C GLU A 50 3.00 23.97 27.01
N PRO A 51 3.24 22.66 26.70
CA PRO A 51 2.51 21.55 27.31
C PRO A 51 2.61 21.58 28.84
N GLY A 52 1.47 21.44 29.51
CA GLY A 52 1.40 21.43 30.97
C GLY A 52 1.47 22.81 31.63
N CYS A 53 1.57 23.90 30.87
CA CYS A 53 1.47 25.25 31.42
C CYS A 53 0.01 25.60 31.76
N GLY A 54 -0.26 25.96 33.02
CA GLY A 54 -1.60 26.36 33.46
C GLY A 54 -1.98 27.82 33.14
N GLU A 55 -1.09 28.60 32.50
CA GLU A 55 -1.36 30.00 32.20
C GLU A 55 -2.28 30.15 30.98
N ALA A 56 -3.54 30.43 31.24
CA ALA A 56 -4.61 30.48 30.22
C ALA A 56 -4.74 31.86 29.53
N ALA A 57 -4.12 32.91 30.05
CA ALA A 57 -4.39 34.30 29.64
C ALA A 57 -3.13 35.16 29.54
N CYS A 58 -2.16 34.73 28.74
CA CYS A 58 -0.95 35.51 28.48
C CYS A 58 -1.23 36.72 27.57
N PRO A 59 -0.64 37.91 27.86
CA PRO A 59 -0.74 39.06 26.99
C PRO A 59 0.03 38.86 25.68
N VAL A 60 -0.47 39.46 24.60
CA VAL A 60 0.21 39.47 23.30
C VAL A 60 1.45 40.39 23.40
N HIS A 61 2.60 39.84 23.05
CA HIS A 61 3.86 40.59 22.93
C HIS A 61 3.94 41.33 21.59
N ASP A 62 3.78 40.60 20.49
CA ASP A 62 3.73 41.10 19.13
C ASP A 62 2.98 40.09 18.22
N ALA A 63 2.85 40.40 16.95
CA ALA A 63 2.27 39.47 15.96
C ALA A 63 3.13 39.45 14.70
N ARG A 64 3.20 38.28 14.05
CA ARG A 64 3.91 38.09 12.78
C ARG A 64 2.94 37.66 11.69
N GLU A 65 2.91 38.43 10.61
CA GLU A 65 2.08 38.11 9.45
C GLU A 65 2.48 36.77 8.82
N ARG A 66 1.44 35.94 8.54
CA ARG A 66 1.56 34.69 7.83
C ARG A 66 0.40 34.50 6.86
N VAL A 67 0.64 33.69 5.85
CA VAL A 67 -0.34 33.38 4.81
C VAL A 67 -0.45 31.86 4.67
N TRP A 68 -1.68 31.37 4.55
CA TRP A 68 -1.97 29.97 4.30
C TRP A 68 -2.87 29.83 3.09
N ARG A 69 -2.56 28.85 2.22
CA ARG A 69 -3.43 28.42 1.15
C ARG A 69 -4.64 27.69 1.75
N HIS A 70 -5.85 28.14 1.39
CA HIS A 70 -7.11 27.56 1.83
C HIS A 70 -7.80 26.85 0.64
N LEU A 71 -8.93 26.17 0.89
CA LEU A 71 -9.79 25.62 -0.17
C LEU A 71 -10.13 26.67 -1.19
N ASN A 72 -10.29 26.28 -2.47
CA ASN A 72 -10.76 27.20 -3.48
C ASN A 72 -12.16 27.68 -3.13
N PHE A 73 -12.39 28.97 -3.37
CA PHE A 73 -13.71 29.55 -3.34
C PHE A 73 -14.22 29.61 -4.80
N PHE A 74 -15.04 28.65 -5.18
CA PHE A 74 -15.39 28.35 -6.58
C PHE A 74 -14.12 28.14 -7.43
N GLN A 75 -13.94 28.90 -8.49
CA GLN A 75 -12.75 28.86 -9.38
C GLN A 75 -11.55 29.63 -8.82
N TYR A 76 -11.71 30.40 -7.75
CA TYR A 76 -10.68 31.26 -7.23
C TYR A 76 -9.85 30.55 -6.17
N LYS A 77 -8.52 30.68 -6.22
CA LYS A 77 -7.69 30.31 -5.11
C LYS A 77 -8.01 31.19 -3.90
N ALA A 78 -8.05 30.63 -2.71
CA ALA A 78 -8.26 31.40 -1.50
C ALA A 78 -7.08 31.31 -0.55
N PHE A 79 -6.77 32.42 0.11
CA PHE A 79 -5.67 32.57 1.04
C PHE A 79 -6.16 33.18 2.34
N ILE A 80 -5.72 32.61 3.46
CA ILE A 80 -5.93 33.18 4.81
C ILE A 80 -4.68 33.96 5.18
N HIS A 81 -4.88 35.22 5.57
CA HIS A 81 -3.84 36.12 6.12
C HIS A 81 -4.13 36.33 7.57
N ALA A 82 -3.15 36.17 8.44
CA ALA A 82 -3.30 36.51 9.86
C ALA A 82 -1.98 36.89 10.51
N GLY A 83 -2.05 37.86 11.39
CA GLY A 83 -0.99 38.15 12.33
C GLY A 83 -0.99 37.11 13.45
N VAL A 84 -0.04 36.17 13.42
CA VAL A 84 0.12 35.12 14.45
C VAL A 84 0.68 35.76 15.71
N PRO A 85 -0.07 35.80 16.85
CA PRO A 85 0.41 36.42 18.07
C PRO A 85 1.54 35.63 18.72
N ARG A 86 2.51 36.32 19.27
CA ARG A 86 3.42 35.76 20.25
C ARG A 86 3.02 36.29 21.61
N VAL A 87 2.91 35.41 22.58
CA VAL A 87 2.48 35.76 23.93
C VAL A 87 3.64 35.74 24.92
N THR A 88 3.59 36.55 25.93
CA THR A 88 4.55 36.54 27.04
C THR A 88 3.98 35.74 28.20
N CYS A 89 4.55 34.55 28.43
CA CYS A 89 4.24 33.71 29.57
C CYS A 89 5.22 34.03 30.73
N PRO A 90 4.76 34.23 31.97
CA PRO A 90 5.66 34.46 33.10
C PRO A 90 6.66 33.30 33.35
N ALA A 91 6.25 32.07 33.08
CA ALA A 91 7.07 30.89 33.32
C ALA A 91 7.98 30.50 32.13
N HIS A 92 7.53 30.74 30.88
CA HIS A 92 8.19 30.21 29.69
C HIS A 92 8.72 31.29 28.73
N GLY A 93 8.45 32.57 28.98
CA GLY A 93 8.89 33.65 28.08
C GLY A 93 7.98 33.84 26.86
N VAL A 94 8.56 34.20 25.71
CA VAL A 94 7.79 34.58 24.52
C VAL A 94 7.64 33.44 23.56
N HIS A 95 6.40 32.97 23.33
CA HIS A 95 6.06 31.87 22.44
C HIS A 95 4.99 32.23 21.42
N ALA A 96 5.08 31.67 20.20
CA ALA A 96 4.05 31.86 19.18
C ALA A 96 2.83 30.98 19.49
N VAL A 97 1.64 31.57 19.42
CA VAL A 97 0.38 30.84 19.62
C VAL A 97 0.07 29.97 18.37
N PRO A 98 -0.30 28.68 18.50
CA PRO A 98 -0.79 27.92 17.39
C PRO A 98 -2.10 28.49 16.86
N VAL A 99 -2.26 28.52 15.54
CA VAL A 99 -3.51 28.95 14.91
C VAL A 99 -4.46 27.76 14.74
N PRO A 100 -5.79 27.95 14.91
CA PRO A 100 -6.72 26.82 14.88
C PRO A 100 -6.99 26.25 13.47
N TRP A 101 -6.61 26.96 12.42
CA TRP A 101 -6.87 26.54 11.03
C TRP A 101 -5.69 25.88 10.33
N ALA A 102 -4.52 25.79 10.95
CA ALA A 102 -3.33 25.22 10.32
C ALA A 102 -2.39 24.59 11.35
N ARG A 103 -1.80 23.47 11.01
CA ARG A 103 -0.77 22.86 11.85
C ARG A 103 0.53 23.69 11.83
N PRO A 104 1.34 23.60 12.88
CA PRO A 104 2.61 24.32 12.96
C PRO A 104 3.51 24.03 11.76
N GLY A 105 4.06 25.10 11.16
CA GLY A 105 4.97 24.97 10.02
C GLY A 105 4.32 24.71 8.67
N SER A 106 3.01 24.46 8.60
CA SER A 106 2.30 24.35 7.33
C SER A 106 2.05 25.72 6.68
N GLY A 107 2.05 25.75 5.35
CA GLY A 107 1.54 26.86 4.54
C GLY A 107 0.15 26.60 3.97
N PHE A 108 -0.55 25.57 4.50
CA PHE A 108 -1.89 25.16 4.08
C PHE A 108 -2.81 25.13 5.32
N THR A 109 -4.10 25.33 5.09
CA THR A 109 -5.08 25.10 6.16
C THR A 109 -5.37 23.61 6.32
N LEU A 110 -5.83 23.20 7.50
CA LEU A 110 -6.23 21.81 7.80
C LEU A 110 -7.28 21.31 6.82
N LEU A 111 -8.28 22.13 6.48
CA LEU A 111 -9.32 21.77 5.50
C LEU A 111 -8.73 21.51 4.10
N PHE A 112 -7.74 22.32 3.67
CA PHE A 112 -7.06 22.09 2.40
C PHE A 112 -6.26 20.78 2.41
N GLU A 113 -5.49 20.55 3.46
CA GLU A 113 -4.71 19.34 3.62
C GLU A 113 -5.61 18.09 3.68
N ALA A 114 -6.71 18.13 4.43
CA ALA A 114 -7.68 17.04 4.54
C ALA A 114 -8.32 16.70 3.18
N MET A 115 -8.76 17.72 2.41
CA MET A 115 -9.29 17.51 1.06
C MET A 115 -8.27 16.82 0.15
N VAL A 116 -7.03 17.30 0.14
CA VAL A 116 -5.98 16.72 -0.74
C VAL A 116 -5.64 15.29 -0.33
N VAL A 117 -5.56 15.00 0.97
CA VAL A 117 -5.32 13.63 1.47
C VAL A 117 -6.45 12.68 1.04
N GLU A 118 -7.71 13.12 1.12
CA GLU A 118 -8.85 12.33 0.67
C GLU A 118 -8.82 12.08 -0.84
N LEU A 119 -8.55 13.11 -1.64
CA LEU A 119 -8.40 12.98 -3.09
C LEU A 119 -7.25 12.03 -3.46
N ALA A 120 -6.15 12.06 -2.72
CA ALA A 120 -4.97 11.22 -2.97
C ALA A 120 -5.26 9.72 -2.86
N LYS A 121 -6.28 9.30 -2.11
CA LYS A 121 -6.72 7.89 -2.07
C LYS A 121 -7.20 7.40 -3.43
N SER A 122 -7.74 8.27 -4.26
CA SER A 122 -8.36 7.94 -5.55
C SER A 122 -7.67 8.53 -6.78
N GLN A 123 -6.85 9.56 -6.64
CA GLN A 123 -6.21 10.31 -7.73
C GLN A 123 -4.69 10.38 -7.58
N PRO A 124 -3.94 10.52 -8.68
CA PRO A 124 -2.50 10.83 -8.63
C PRO A 124 -2.26 12.22 -8.03
N VAL A 125 -1.25 12.33 -7.18
CA VAL A 125 -0.90 13.61 -6.52
C VAL A 125 -0.53 14.70 -7.54
N ALA A 126 0.05 14.33 -8.69
CA ALA A 126 0.35 15.27 -9.76
C ALA A 126 -0.93 15.89 -10.36
N ASP A 127 -1.97 15.09 -10.58
CA ASP A 127 -3.25 15.56 -11.13
C ASP A 127 -3.98 16.45 -10.09
N ILE A 128 -3.91 16.09 -8.80
CA ILE A 128 -4.44 16.94 -7.72
C ILE A 128 -3.68 18.26 -7.68
N ALA A 129 -2.35 18.24 -7.80
CA ALA A 129 -1.53 19.44 -7.79
C ALA A 129 -1.93 20.41 -8.93
N GLU A 130 -2.18 19.89 -10.13
CA GLU A 130 -2.69 20.66 -11.27
C GLU A 130 -4.08 21.24 -10.97
N GLN A 131 -5.01 20.44 -10.44
CA GLN A 131 -6.38 20.87 -10.12
C GLN A 131 -6.42 22.00 -9.09
N VAL A 132 -5.58 21.90 -8.04
CA VAL A 132 -5.56 22.94 -7.00
C VAL A 132 -4.59 24.09 -7.31
N GLY A 133 -3.82 23.99 -8.40
CA GLY A 133 -2.84 24.98 -8.82
C GLY A 133 -1.65 25.12 -7.86
N GLU A 134 -1.18 24.00 -7.31
CA GLU A 134 -0.03 23.92 -6.39
C GLU A 134 1.08 23.04 -6.95
N HIS A 135 2.27 23.11 -6.38
CA HIS A 135 3.37 22.21 -6.76
C HIS A 135 3.24 20.87 -6.02
N ASP A 136 3.38 19.76 -6.75
CA ASP A 136 3.21 18.40 -6.20
C ASP A 136 4.09 18.10 -4.98
N THR A 137 5.33 18.62 -4.95
CA THR A 137 6.24 18.42 -3.82
C THR A 137 5.74 19.06 -2.52
N ARG A 138 4.93 20.13 -2.61
CA ARG A 138 4.30 20.74 -1.43
C ARG A 138 3.20 19.81 -0.89
N LEU A 139 2.41 19.20 -1.79
CA LEU A 139 1.35 18.25 -1.42
C LEU A 139 1.96 16.97 -0.82
N TRP A 140 3.01 16.42 -1.43
CA TRP A 140 3.72 15.25 -0.90
C TRP A 140 4.25 15.44 0.51
N ARG A 141 4.63 16.65 0.88
CA ARG A 141 5.17 16.94 2.21
C ARG A 141 4.14 16.67 3.30
N PHE A 142 2.92 17.16 3.16
CA PHE A 142 1.91 16.93 4.19
C PHE A 142 1.19 15.58 4.04
N ILE A 143 0.98 15.04 2.83
CA ILE A 143 0.46 13.67 2.66
C ILE A 143 1.34 12.68 3.41
N ARG A 144 2.65 12.80 3.23
CA ARG A 144 3.61 11.96 3.95
C ARG A 144 3.56 12.18 5.45
N HIS A 145 3.48 13.44 5.90
CA HIS A 145 3.36 13.77 7.32
C HIS A 145 2.18 13.05 7.96
N TYR A 146 0.97 13.15 7.37
CA TYR A 146 -0.22 12.48 7.90
C TYR A 146 -0.11 10.96 7.92
N VAL A 147 0.48 10.35 6.89
CA VAL A 147 0.71 8.91 6.87
C VAL A 147 1.73 8.49 7.93
N ASP A 148 2.86 9.21 8.03
CA ASP A 148 3.91 8.90 8.99
C ASP A 148 3.38 9.08 10.44
N GLU A 149 2.60 10.12 10.73
CA GLU A 149 1.94 10.36 12.02
C GLU A 149 0.91 9.28 12.36
N ALA A 150 -0.03 8.99 11.45
CA ALA A 150 -1.04 7.96 11.68
C ALA A 150 -0.42 6.59 11.95
N ARG A 151 0.71 6.28 11.31
CA ARG A 151 1.44 5.04 11.57
C ARG A 151 2.03 4.95 12.97
N LEU A 152 2.34 6.05 13.64
CA LEU A 152 2.83 6.02 15.02
C LEU A 152 1.78 5.48 16.02
N TYR A 153 0.51 5.52 15.65
CA TYR A 153 -0.60 5.03 16.47
C TYR A 153 -1.08 3.62 16.09
N GLU A 154 -0.44 2.98 15.09
CA GLU A 154 -0.77 1.59 14.76
C GLU A 154 -0.32 0.64 15.87
N ASP A 155 -1.16 -0.36 16.15
CA ASP A 155 -0.91 -1.38 17.16
C ASP A 155 -1.06 -2.79 16.56
N TYR A 156 0.03 -3.56 16.54
CA TYR A 156 0.07 -4.89 15.97
C TYR A 156 0.04 -6.01 17.01
N THR A 157 -0.35 -5.71 18.26
CA THR A 157 -0.40 -6.68 19.37
C THR A 157 -1.22 -7.94 19.03
N GLY A 158 -2.29 -7.79 18.22
CA GLY A 158 -3.20 -8.89 17.84
C GLY A 158 -2.85 -9.64 16.57
N VAL A 159 -1.74 -9.30 15.88
CA VAL A 159 -1.42 -9.87 14.57
C VAL A 159 -0.80 -11.25 14.71
N GLU A 160 -1.49 -12.29 14.26
CA GLU A 160 -1.04 -13.70 14.32
C GLU A 160 -0.87 -14.35 12.94
N ALA A 161 -1.47 -13.78 11.88
CA ALA A 161 -1.42 -14.31 10.52
C ALA A 161 -1.05 -13.21 9.52
N ILE A 162 0.07 -13.37 8.83
CA ILE A 162 0.57 -12.38 7.88
C ILE A 162 0.77 -12.98 6.50
N GLY A 163 0.60 -12.11 5.50
CA GLY A 163 0.95 -12.41 4.12
C GLY A 163 2.13 -11.56 3.66
N ILE A 164 3.07 -12.16 2.95
CA ILE A 164 4.25 -11.47 2.42
C ILE A 164 4.29 -11.65 0.92
N ASP A 165 4.33 -10.55 0.18
CA ASP A 165 4.50 -10.58 -1.27
C ASP A 165 5.43 -9.46 -1.75
N GLU A 166 5.98 -9.64 -2.95
CA GLU A 166 6.85 -8.65 -3.56
C GLU A 166 6.16 -7.95 -4.74
N THR A 167 6.32 -6.65 -4.80
CA THR A 167 5.95 -5.90 -5.99
C THR A 167 7.16 -5.18 -6.58
N SER A 168 7.25 -5.19 -7.92
CA SER A 168 8.37 -4.56 -8.61
C SER A 168 8.06 -3.13 -8.97
N ARG A 169 9.05 -2.26 -8.80
CA ARG A 169 9.15 -0.98 -9.47
C ARG A 169 9.93 -1.13 -10.79
N LYS A 170 9.79 -0.17 -11.70
CA LYS A 170 10.61 -0.09 -12.92
C LYS A 170 12.10 -0.19 -12.58
N GLY A 171 12.86 -1.05 -13.27
CA GLY A 171 14.32 -1.21 -13.10
C GLY A 171 14.75 -2.19 -12.01
N HIS A 172 14.03 -3.31 -11.82
CA HIS A 172 14.37 -4.37 -10.86
C HIS A 172 14.51 -3.92 -9.39
N ARG A 173 13.88 -2.82 -9.03
CA ARG A 173 13.75 -2.41 -7.64
C ARG A 173 12.48 -2.99 -7.07
N TYR A 174 12.61 -3.81 -6.04
CA TYR A 174 11.51 -4.50 -5.38
C TYR A 174 11.18 -3.85 -4.05
N ILE A 175 9.92 -3.91 -3.69
CA ILE A 175 9.47 -3.70 -2.32
C ILE A 175 8.72 -4.95 -1.89
N THR A 176 8.85 -5.29 -0.63
CA THR A 176 8.07 -6.33 0.04
C THR A 176 6.93 -5.65 0.78
N VAL A 177 5.75 -6.14 0.57
CA VAL A 177 4.53 -5.74 1.27
C VAL A 177 4.18 -6.84 2.25
N VAL A 178 3.96 -6.47 3.51
CA VAL A 178 3.45 -7.37 4.54
C VAL A 178 2.07 -6.90 4.92
N ALA A 179 1.12 -7.82 4.92
CA ALA A 179 -0.28 -7.55 5.26
C ALA A 179 -0.75 -8.45 6.41
N ASP A 180 -1.59 -7.93 7.27
CA ASP A 180 -2.40 -8.71 8.18
C ASP A 180 -3.50 -9.41 7.38
N LEU A 181 -3.59 -10.73 7.50
CA LEU A 181 -4.57 -11.55 6.78
C LEU A 181 -5.94 -11.55 7.47
N VAL A 182 -6.03 -11.17 8.73
CA VAL A 182 -7.28 -11.08 9.49
C VAL A 182 -7.94 -9.72 9.22
N GLU A 183 -7.21 -8.64 9.47
CA GLU A 183 -7.69 -7.28 9.27
C GLU A 183 -7.68 -6.84 7.81
N ARG A 184 -6.98 -7.56 6.94
CA ARG A 184 -6.91 -7.30 5.48
C ARG A 184 -6.38 -5.92 5.15
N ASN A 185 -5.29 -5.53 5.79
CA ASN A 185 -4.59 -4.26 5.57
C ASN A 185 -3.09 -4.47 5.46
N VAL A 186 -2.42 -3.50 4.85
CA VAL A 186 -0.95 -3.48 4.79
C VAL A 186 -0.41 -2.92 6.09
N ILE A 187 0.40 -3.72 6.77
CA ILE A 187 1.04 -3.35 8.03
C ILE A 187 2.50 -2.92 7.86
N CYS A 188 3.18 -3.38 6.80
CA CYS A 188 4.57 -2.97 6.57
C CYS A 188 4.93 -2.96 5.08
N VAL A 189 5.72 -1.96 4.66
CA VAL A 189 6.27 -1.82 3.32
C VAL A 189 7.78 -1.61 3.41
N VAL A 190 8.55 -2.61 2.97
CA VAL A 190 10.01 -2.62 3.12
C VAL A 190 10.70 -2.71 1.76
N PRO A 191 11.73 -1.87 1.48
CA PRO A 191 12.55 -2.04 0.28
C PRO A 191 13.33 -3.35 0.29
N GLY A 192 13.35 -4.05 -0.85
CA GLY A 192 14.08 -5.31 -1.02
C GLY A 192 13.19 -6.54 -1.16
N LYS A 193 13.81 -7.73 -1.22
CA LYS A 193 13.15 -9.03 -1.38
C LYS A 193 13.97 -10.20 -0.83
N ASP A 194 14.77 -9.97 0.17
CA ASP A 194 15.67 -10.94 0.75
C ASP A 194 15.43 -11.16 2.26
N SER A 195 16.28 -11.94 2.90
CA SER A 195 16.17 -12.20 4.34
C SER A 195 16.33 -10.93 5.20
N THR A 196 17.05 -9.92 4.71
CA THR A 196 17.23 -8.65 5.44
C THR A 196 15.94 -7.83 5.45
N THR A 197 15.08 -8.04 4.45
CA THR A 197 13.74 -7.45 4.37
C THR A 197 12.87 -7.94 5.53
N ILE A 198 12.88 -9.24 5.82
CA ILE A 198 12.14 -9.82 6.95
C ILE A 198 12.68 -9.33 8.29
N LYS A 199 14.00 -9.12 8.41
CA LYS A 199 14.59 -8.52 9.60
C LYS A 199 14.09 -7.08 9.84
N ARG A 200 13.97 -6.28 8.78
CA ARG A 200 13.43 -4.91 8.87
C ARG A 200 11.96 -4.92 9.23
N PHE A 201 11.19 -5.81 8.62
CA PHE A 201 9.78 -6.01 8.97
C PHE A 201 9.64 -6.37 10.45
N ALA A 202 10.37 -7.37 10.94
CA ALA A 202 10.27 -7.80 12.34
C ALA A 202 10.60 -6.67 13.33
N ARG A 203 11.51 -5.76 12.97
CA ARG A 203 11.81 -4.58 13.77
C ARG A 203 10.64 -3.58 13.75
N ASP A 204 10.17 -3.19 12.58
CA ASP A 204 9.02 -2.28 12.42
C ASP A 204 7.77 -2.84 13.13
N PHE A 205 7.58 -4.16 13.08
CA PHE A 205 6.51 -4.87 13.76
C PHE A 205 6.58 -4.73 15.28
N MET A 206 7.78 -4.92 15.87
CA MET A 206 8.01 -4.72 17.31
C MET A 206 7.91 -3.25 17.73
N ASP A 207 8.37 -2.33 16.88
CA ASP A 207 8.23 -0.87 17.11
C ASP A 207 6.75 -0.43 17.23
N HIS A 208 5.81 -1.27 16.72
CA HIS A 208 4.35 -1.09 16.81
C HIS A 208 3.68 -2.15 17.72
N ASN A 209 4.34 -2.59 18.78
CA ASN A 209 3.84 -3.57 19.77
C ASN A 209 3.57 -4.98 19.23
N GLY A 210 3.93 -5.32 18.00
CA GLY A 210 3.80 -6.67 17.46
C GLY A 210 4.81 -7.63 18.10
N ASP A 211 4.37 -8.85 18.37
CA ASP A 211 5.21 -9.91 18.92
C ASP A 211 5.52 -10.96 17.86
N PRO A 212 6.78 -11.05 17.37
CA PRO A 212 7.20 -12.06 16.41
C PRO A 212 6.93 -13.51 16.84
N ASP A 213 6.93 -13.79 18.15
CA ASP A 213 6.68 -15.13 18.68
C ASP A 213 5.19 -15.52 18.68
N ARG A 214 4.30 -14.53 18.55
CA ARG A 214 2.85 -14.73 18.39
C ARG A 214 2.41 -14.96 16.96
N VAL A 215 3.24 -14.65 15.98
CA VAL A 215 2.92 -14.92 14.57
C VAL A 215 2.89 -16.44 14.37
N ARG A 216 1.71 -16.97 14.07
CA ARG A 216 1.45 -18.40 13.88
C ARG A 216 1.50 -18.82 12.42
N LEU A 217 1.23 -17.90 11.52
CA LEU A 217 1.07 -18.21 10.10
C LEU A 217 1.68 -17.12 9.22
N VAL A 218 2.46 -17.56 8.23
CA VAL A 218 3.02 -16.68 7.20
C VAL A 218 2.76 -17.28 5.82
N THR A 219 1.97 -16.57 4.99
CA THR A 219 1.85 -16.93 3.58
C THR A 219 2.85 -16.15 2.74
N CYS A 220 3.56 -16.80 1.84
CA CYS A 220 4.52 -16.13 0.94
C CYS A 220 4.78 -16.97 -0.32
N ASP A 221 5.62 -16.44 -1.20
CA ASP A 221 6.13 -17.14 -2.37
C ASP A 221 7.21 -18.19 -2.02
N MET A 222 7.76 -18.85 -3.05
CA MET A 222 8.84 -19.84 -2.92
C MET A 222 10.23 -19.22 -2.71
N SER A 223 10.35 -17.96 -2.31
CA SER A 223 11.64 -17.29 -2.08
C SER A 223 12.44 -17.98 -0.98
N LEU A 224 13.70 -18.31 -1.27
CA LEU A 224 14.64 -18.83 -0.26
C LEU A 224 15.06 -17.73 0.72
N GLY A 225 15.09 -16.47 0.27
CA GLY A 225 15.37 -15.32 1.13
C GLY A 225 14.29 -15.15 2.20
N PHE A 226 13.01 -15.20 1.81
CA PHE A 226 11.91 -15.16 2.76
C PHE A 226 11.91 -16.36 3.69
N ALA A 227 12.13 -17.59 3.16
CA ALA A 227 12.22 -18.80 3.97
C ALA A 227 13.27 -18.70 5.10
N LYS A 228 14.45 -18.15 4.78
CA LYS A 228 15.51 -17.91 5.76
C LYS A 228 15.09 -16.85 6.78
N GLY A 229 14.60 -15.71 6.32
CA GLY A 229 14.21 -14.60 7.19
C GLY A 229 13.06 -14.97 8.14
N ILE A 230 12.03 -15.67 7.65
CA ILE A 230 10.89 -16.14 8.45
C ILE A 230 11.38 -17.08 9.55
N ARG A 231 12.19 -18.09 9.21
CA ARG A 231 12.73 -19.05 10.21
C ARG A 231 13.57 -18.37 11.30
N GLU A 232 14.30 -17.29 10.94
CA GLU A 232 15.17 -16.58 11.88
C GLU A 232 14.43 -15.55 12.74
N ARG A 233 13.31 -15.01 12.26
CA ARG A 233 12.64 -13.87 12.88
C ARG A 233 11.22 -14.13 13.35
N LEU A 234 10.58 -15.17 12.85
CA LEU A 234 9.22 -15.59 13.19
C LEU A 234 9.24 -17.09 13.53
N PRO A 235 9.88 -17.50 14.64
CA PRO A 235 10.25 -18.89 14.90
C PRO A 235 9.07 -19.83 15.05
N ASN A 236 7.91 -19.31 15.50
CA ASN A 236 6.70 -20.09 15.72
C ASN A 236 5.74 -20.12 14.53
N ALA A 237 6.11 -19.42 13.44
CA ALA A 237 5.23 -19.29 12.29
C ALA A 237 5.30 -20.51 11.35
N ALA A 238 4.14 -21.11 11.07
CA ALA A 238 4.00 -22.04 9.97
C ALA A 238 4.05 -21.26 8.64
N ARG A 239 5.05 -21.58 7.80
CA ARG A 239 5.14 -20.99 6.47
C ARG A 239 4.28 -21.75 5.48
N ILE A 240 3.42 -21.06 4.78
CA ILE A 240 2.57 -21.59 3.72
C ILE A 240 2.99 -20.99 2.40
N ILE A 241 3.23 -21.85 1.42
CA ILE A 241 3.42 -21.38 0.04
C ILE A 241 2.07 -21.29 -0.64
N ASP A 242 1.79 -20.11 -1.16
CA ASP A 242 0.57 -19.82 -1.89
C ASP A 242 0.43 -20.73 -3.11
N LYS A 243 -0.74 -21.39 -3.23
CA LYS A 243 -1.17 -22.19 -4.37
C LYS A 243 -0.91 -21.50 -5.71
N PHE A 244 -1.24 -20.19 -5.79
CA PHE A 244 -1.09 -19.42 -7.01
C PHE A 244 0.38 -19.40 -7.51
N HIS A 245 1.33 -19.22 -6.58
CA HIS A 245 2.76 -19.24 -6.92
C HIS A 245 3.24 -20.62 -7.35
N VAL A 246 2.74 -21.70 -6.73
CA VAL A 246 3.06 -23.07 -7.15
C VAL A 246 2.56 -23.34 -8.57
N ILE A 247 1.31 -22.99 -8.87
CA ILE A 247 0.71 -23.13 -10.21
C ILE A 247 1.42 -22.25 -11.24
N LYS A 248 1.83 -21.03 -10.87
CA LYS A 248 2.63 -20.15 -11.74
C LYS A 248 3.94 -20.81 -12.16
N HIS A 249 4.69 -21.41 -11.23
CA HIS A 249 5.92 -22.13 -11.54
C HIS A 249 5.68 -23.38 -12.41
N ALA A 250 4.57 -24.09 -12.18
CA ALA A 250 4.14 -25.18 -13.05
C ALA A 250 3.89 -24.68 -14.48
N ASN A 251 3.19 -23.57 -14.64
CA ASN A 251 2.92 -22.94 -15.94
C ASN A 251 4.23 -22.51 -16.63
N GLU A 252 5.19 -21.97 -15.90
CA GLU A 252 6.52 -21.61 -16.45
C GLU A 252 7.26 -22.86 -16.95
N ALA A 253 7.20 -23.98 -16.21
CA ALA A 253 7.79 -25.25 -16.63
C ALA A 253 7.13 -25.80 -17.90
N VAL A 254 5.78 -25.74 -17.99
CA VAL A 254 5.03 -26.14 -19.21
C VAL A 254 5.44 -25.24 -20.40
N ASP A 255 5.53 -23.94 -20.23
CA ASP A 255 5.93 -23.02 -21.33
C ASP A 255 7.36 -23.26 -21.80
N LYS A 256 8.29 -23.60 -20.88
CA LYS A 256 9.66 -24.01 -21.23
C LYS A 256 9.64 -25.27 -22.11
N VAL A 257 8.86 -26.32 -21.75
CA VAL A 257 8.71 -27.51 -22.56
C VAL A 257 8.13 -27.18 -23.94
N ARG A 258 7.06 -26.36 -23.97
CA ARG A 258 6.42 -25.91 -25.22
C ARG A 258 7.42 -25.17 -26.11
N LYS A 259 8.19 -24.24 -25.58
CA LYS A 259 9.20 -23.50 -26.35
C LYS A 259 10.30 -24.39 -26.92
N GLN A 260 10.74 -25.39 -26.16
CA GLN A 260 11.71 -26.39 -26.65
C GLN A 260 11.14 -27.23 -27.79
N GLU A 261 9.91 -27.72 -27.64
CA GLU A 261 9.25 -28.56 -28.65
C GLU A 261 8.83 -27.79 -29.91
N ALA A 262 8.43 -26.49 -29.76
CA ALA A 262 8.03 -25.63 -30.85
C ALA A 262 9.16 -25.28 -31.82
N ARG A 263 10.44 -25.48 -31.46
CA ARG A 263 11.58 -25.32 -32.37
C ARG A 263 11.54 -26.34 -33.54
N GLY A 264 11.05 -27.53 -33.27
CA GLY A 264 10.91 -28.59 -34.30
C GLY A 264 9.46 -28.86 -34.71
N ASN A 265 8.47 -28.18 -34.13
CA ASN A 265 7.05 -28.44 -34.38
C ASN A 265 6.25 -27.14 -34.53
N ALA A 266 5.94 -26.77 -35.77
CA ALA A 266 5.23 -25.53 -36.07
C ALA A 266 3.79 -25.50 -35.50
N LEU A 267 3.18 -26.64 -35.19
CA LEU A 267 1.83 -26.72 -34.60
C LEU A 267 1.75 -26.05 -33.20
N LEU A 268 2.88 -25.94 -32.51
CA LEU A 268 2.95 -25.31 -31.17
C LEU A 268 3.18 -23.81 -31.21
N LYS A 269 3.40 -23.20 -32.39
CA LYS A 269 3.49 -21.75 -32.54
C LYS A 269 2.16 -21.10 -32.17
N ARG A 270 2.21 -20.02 -31.41
CA ARG A 270 1.03 -19.24 -30.96
C ARG A 270 0.03 -19.98 -30.06
N THR A 271 0.40 -21.16 -29.54
CA THR A 271 -0.49 -21.99 -28.69
C THR A 271 -0.27 -21.81 -27.19
N LYS A 272 0.54 -20.83 -26.75
CA LYS A 272 0.91 -20.63 -25.35
C LYS A 272 -0.30 -20.69 -24.40
N TYR A 273 -1.32 -19.89 -24.67
CA TYR A 273 -2.47 -19.77 -23.78
C TYR A 273 -3.43 -20.95 -23.80
N LEU A 274 -3.37 -21.83 -24.83
CA LEU A 274 -4.11 -23.09 -24.85
C LEU A 274 -3.62 -24.07 -23.75
N TRP A 275 -2.34 -23.99 -23.38
CA TRP A 275 -1.71 -24.89 -22.42
C TRP A 275 -1.65 -24.34 -21.01
N LEU A 276 -1.69 -23.00 -20.85
CA LEU A 276 -1.50 -22.34 -19.56
C LEU A 276 -2.80 -21.88 -18.89
N ARG A 277 -3.89 -21.75 -19.67
CA ARG A 277 -5.22 -21.43 -19.12
C ARG A 277 -5.93 -22.72 -18.67
N ASN A 278 -6.79 -22.58 -17.66
CA ASN A 278 -7.72 -23.65 -17.29
C ASN A 278 -8.75 -23.83 -18.41
N GLU A 279 -9.26 -25.06 -18.57
CA GLU A 279 -10.20 -25.35 -19.65
C GLU A 279 -11.48 -24.54 -19.57
N SER A 280 -11.94 -24.22 -18.35
CA SER A 280 -13.08 -23.33 -18.12
C SER A 280 -12.91 -21.91 -18.68
N ASN A 281 -11.66 -21.47 -18.88
CA ASN A 281 -11.31 -20.14 -19.40
C ASN A 281 -10.93 -20.14 -20.89
N LEU A 282 -11.15 -21.27 -21.58
CA LEU A 282 -10.96 -21.40 -23.02
C LEU A 282 -12.30 -21.27 -23.76
N THR A 283 -12.27 -20.62 -24.94
CA THR A 283 -13.43 -20.64 -25.85
C THR A 283 -13.63 -22.03 -26.44
N GLY A 284 -14.82 -22.35 -26.95
CA GLY A 284 -15.11 -23.65 -27.56
C GLY A 284 -14.07 -24.03 -28.62
N LEU A 285 -13.74 -23.12 -29.54
CA LEU A 285 -12.73 -23.35 -30.58
C LEU A 285 -11.33 -23.60 -30.01
N GLN A 286 -10.95 -22.85 -28.93
CA GLN A 286 -9.67 -23.08 -28.25
C GLN A 286 -9.61 -24.44 -27.57
N LEU A 287 -10.72 -24.87 -26.96
CA LEU A 287 -10.82 -26.21 -26.33
C LEU A 287 -10.71 -27.33 -27.34
N GLU A 288 -11.41 -27.23 -28.48
CA GLU A 288 -11.29 -28.21 -29.59
C GLU A 288 -9.87 -28.26 -30.12
N THR A 289 -9.23 -27.12 -30.33
CA THR A 289 -7.83 -27.04 -30.77
C THR A 289 -6.90 -27.72 -29.76
N LYS A 290 -7.07 -27.43 -28.45
CA LYS A 290 -6.29 -28.07 -27.38
C LYS A 290 -6.46 -29.59 -27.42
N ARG A 291 -7.71 -30.10 -27.49
CA ARG A 291 -8.01 -31.53 -27.55
C ARG A 291 -7.39 -32.21 -28.78
N SER A 292 -7.48 -31.56 -29.96
CA SER A 292 -6.83 -32.06 -31.19
C SER A 292 -5.31 -32.19 -31.04
N LEU A 293 -4.67 -31.20 -30.42
CA LEU A 293 -3.24 -31.21 -30.15
C LEU A 293 -2.85 -32.26 -29.09
N GLN A 294 -3.65 -32.45 -28.04
CA GLN A 294 -3.41 -33.50 -27.01
C GLN A 294 -3.38 -34.90 -27.58
N ARG A 295 -4.22 -35.20 -28.58
CA ARG A 295 -4.22 -36.52 -29.29
C ARG A 295 -2.92 -36.81 -30.02
N ARG A 296 -2.07 -35.81 -30.30
CA ARG A 296 -0.81 -35.95 -31.06
C ARG A 296 0.40 -36.39 -30.23
N ARG A 297 0.21 -36.80 -28.95
CA ARG A 297 1.28 -37.28 -28.05
C ARG A 297 2.44 -36.27 -27.85
N LEU A 298 2.14 -34.99 -27.87
CA LEU A 298 3.12 -33.92 -27.70
C LEU A 298 3.73 -33.93 -26.28
N LYS A 299 5.00 -33.58 -26.18
CA LYS A 299 5.70 -33.37 -24.90
C LYS A 299 5.01 -32.27 -24.10
N THR A 300 4.58 -31.18 -24.76
CA THR A 300 3.80 -30.07 -24.20
C THR A 300 2.46 -30.56 -23.62
N GLY A 301 1.73 -31.44 -24.32
CA GLY A 301 0.47 -31.99 -23.80
C GLY A 301 0.68 -32.78 -22.51
N ARG A 302 1.73 -33.57 -22.42
CA ARG A 302 2.07 -34.33 -21.20
C ARG A 302 2.49 -33.42 -20.05
N ALA A 303 3.26 -32.34 -20.33
CA ALA A 303 3.60 -31.34 -19.31
C ALA A 303 2.36 -30.60 -18.81
N CYS A 304 1.41 -30.29 -19.71
CA CYS A 304 0.13 -29.68 -19.35
C CYS A 304 -0.69 -30.58 -18.42
N GLN A 305 -0.80 -31.89 -18.71
CA GLN A 305 -1.48 -32.85 -17.84
C GLN A 305 -0.87 -32.86 -16.42
N MET A 306 0.47 -32.85 -16.31
CA MET A 306 1.12 -32.77 -14.98
C MET A 306 0.74 -31.50 -14.22
N ARG A 307 0.62 -30.34 -14.90
CA ARG A 307 0.16 -29.09 -14.31
C ARG A 307 -1.31 -29.18 -13.89
N GLU A 308 -2.17 -29.78 -14.75
CA GLU A 308 -3.59 -29.98 -14.45
C GLU A 308 -3.75 -30.90 -13.24
N THR A 309 -3.05 -32.03 -13.19
CA THR A 309 -3.02 -32.93 -12.01
C THR A 309 -2.60 -32.20 -10.74
N LEU A 310 -1.61 -31.28 -10.81
CA LEU A 310 -1.24 -30.47 -9.65
C LEU A 310 -2.40 -29.58 -9.19
N GLN A 311 -3.12 -28.98 -10.13
CA GLN A 311 -4.27 -28.14 -9.80
C GLN A 311 -5.40 -28.98 -9.18
N ASP A 312 -5.68 -30.16 -9.74
CA ASP A 312 -6.68 -31.09 -9.21
C ASP A 312 -6.34 -31.50 -7.77
N ILE A 313 -5.06 -31.76 -7.45
CA ILE A 313 -4.62 -32.03 -6.06
C ILE A 313 -5.03 -30.89 -5.13
N TYR A 314 -4.80 -29.63 -5.50
CA TYR A 314 -5.21 -28.49 -4.68
C TYR A 314 -6.73 -28.31 -4.58
N ASP A 315 -7.48 -28.72 -5.60
CA ASP A 315 -8.92 -28.48 -5.68
C ASP A 315 -9.76 -29.61 -5.09
N THR A 316 -9.21 -30.83 -5.04
CA THR A 316 -10.00 -32.04 -4.69
C THR A 316 -9.48 -32.82 -3.47
N SER A 317 -8.24 -32.61 -3.01
CA SER A 317 -7.75 -33.33 -1.82
C SER A 317 -8.51 -32.89 -0.57
N ALA A 318 -9.08 -33.85 0.13
CA ALA A 318 -9.87 -33.61 1.34
C ALA A 318 -8.99 -33.19 2.53
N ASP A 319 -7.76 -33.71 2.59
CA ASP A 319 -6.82 -33.46 3.67
C ASP A 319 -5.36 -33.48 3.20
N ARG A 320 -4.46 -33.16 4.15
CA ARG A 320 -3.02 -33.19 3.92
C ARG A 320 -2.48 -34.55 3.52
N ALA A 321 -2.99 -35.66 4.08
CA ALA A 321 -2.48 -36.99 3.85
C ALA A 321 -2.78 -37.44 2.42
N GLU A 322 -3.99 -37.17 1.92
CA GLU A 322 -4.40 -37.39 0.53
C GLU A 322 -3.54 -36.54 -0.42
N ALA A 323 -3.42 -35.25 -0.17
CA ALA A 323 -2.60 -34.33 -0.95
C ALA A 323 -1.13 -34.77 -0.98
N GLU A 324 -0.57 -35.20 0.15
CA GLU A 324 0.80 -35.69 0.21
C GLU A 324 1.02 -36.92 -0.66
N THR A 325 0.08 -37.87 -0.61
CA THR A 325 0.12 -39.09 -1.42
C THR A 325 0.05 -38.76 -2.92
N ALA A 326 -0.87 -37.87 -3.30
CA ALA A 326 -1.04 -37.47 -4.70
C ALA A 326 0.18 -36.67 -5.20
N LEU A 327 0.73 -35.76 -4.41
CA LEU A 327 1.94 -34.99 -4.74
C LEU A 327 3.18 -35.91 -4.89
N LYS A 328 3.32 -36.94 -4.05
CA LYS A 328 4.40 -37.94 -4.20
C LYS A 328 4.31 -38.67 -5.56
N ARG A 329 3.09 -39.06 -5.93
CA ARG A 329 2.83 -39.70 -7.25
C ARG A 329 3.15 -38.76 -8.40
N LEU A 330 2.68 -37.53 -8.33
CA LEU A 330 2.91 -36.48 -9.33
C LEU A 330 4.42 -36.18 -9.48
N CYS A 331 5.13 -35.96 -8.40
CA CYS A 331 6.59 -35.74 -8.41
C CYS A 331 7.34 -36.95 -9.04
N SER A 332 6.93 -38.18 -8.71
CA SER A 332 7.51 -39.37 -9.28
C SER A 332 7.25 -39.46 -10.81
N TRP A 333 6.05 -39.10 -11.26
CA TRP A 333 5.71 -39.02 -12.68
C TRP A 333 6.56 -37.95 -13.40
N MET A 334 6.67 -36.75 -12.87
CA MET A 334 7.53 -35.69 -13.41
C MET A 334 8.99 -36.14 -13.53
N MET A 335 9.55 -36.77 -12.52
CA MET A 335 10.94 -37.25 -12.51
C MET A 335 11.22 -38.30 -13.58
N ARG A 336 10.24 -39.15 -13.93
CA ARG A 336 10.35 -40.17 -14.98
C ARG A 336 9.98 -39.69 -16.37
N SER A 337 9.52 -38.43 -16.52
CA SER A 337 8.93 -37.92 -17.75
C SER A 337 9.91 -37.65 -18.90
N ARG A 338 11.20 -37.60 -18.66
CA ARG A 338 12.24 -37.09 -19.59
C ARG A 338 12.04 -35.64 -20.04
N LEU A 339 11.25 -34.82 -19.27
CA LEU A 339 11.01 -33.42 -19.51
C LEU A 339 11.78 -32.61 -18.45
N GLU A 340 12.96 -32.10 -18.83
CA GLU A 340 13.84 -31.51 -17.83
C GLU A 340 13.18 -30.33 -17.07
N PRO A 341 12.42 -29.40 -17.71
CA PRO A 341 11.72 -28.35 -16.94
C PRO A 341 10.74 -28.89 -15.90
N MET A 342 10.06 -30.02 -16.17
CA MET A 342 9.16 -30.66 -15.20
C MET A 342 9.92 -31.34 -14.06
N LYS A 343 11.09 -31.90 -14.33
CA LYS A 343 11.97 -32.49 -13.29
C LYS A 343 12.51 -31.38 -12.36
N GLU A 344 12.93 -30.24 -12.92
CA GLU A 344 13.35 -29.08 -12.14
C GLU A 344 12.23 -28.61 -11.22
N PHE A 345 11.02 -28.53 -11.74
CA PHE A 345 9.84 -28.16 -10.95
C PHE A 345 9.54 -29.20 -9.86
N ALA A 346 9.63 -30.50 -10.13
CA ALA A 346 9.47 -31.52 -9.10
C ALA A 346 10.54 -31.43 -8.00
N ARG A 347 11.78 -31.10 -8.33
CA ARG A 347 12.83 -30.82 -7.33
C ARG A 347 12.51 -29.58 -6.48
N GLN A 348 11.91 -28.55 -7.11
CA GLN A 348 11.46 -27.35 -6.39
C GLN A 348 10.31 -27.67 -5.43
N ILE A 349 9.30 -28.44 -5.83
CA ILE A 349 8.24 -28.95 -4.95
C ILE A 349 8.84 -29.69 -3.75
N ARG A 350 9.77 -30.62 -3.99
CA ARG A 350 10.42 -31.40 -2.92
C ARG A 350 11.23 -30.54 -1.94
N ARG A 351 11.86 -29.48 -2.43
CA ARG A 351 12.58 -28.50 -1.57
C ARG A 351 11.67 -27.77 -0.61
N HIS A 352 10.45 -27.46 -1.05
CA HIS A 352 9.44 -26.72 -0.28
C HIS A 352 8.31 -27.61 0.22
N TRP A 353 8.58 -28.91 0.41
CA TRP A 353 7.58 -29.94 0.67
C TRP A 353 6.67 -29.63 1.84
N ARG A 354 7.26 -29.28 2.99
CA ARG A 354 6.51 -28.97 4.23
C ARG A 354 5.60 -27.75 4.05
N ASP A 355 6.12 -26.71 3.41
CA ASP A 355 5.45 -25.42 3.24
C ASP A 355 4.31 -25.50 2.21
N ILE A 356 4.45 -26.36 1.19
CA ILE A 356 3.39 -26.65 0.22
C ILE A 356 2.27 -27.46 0.89
N LEU A 357 2.63 -28.46 1.70
CA LEU A 357 1.64 -29.26 2.41
C LEU A 357 0.94 -28.50 3.54
N ALA A 358 1.57 -27.50 4.12
CA ALA A 358 0.94 -26.65 5.14
C ALA A 358 -0.31 -25.91 4.62
N TYR A 359 -0.45 -25.73 3.31
CA TYR A 359 -1.68 -25.18 2.70
C TYR A 359 -2.92 -26.03 3.02
N PHE A 360 -2.77 -27.36 3.11
CA PHE A 360 -3.90 -28.28 3.36
C PHE A 360 -4.29 -28.36 4.83
N ASP A 361 -3.41 -27.94 5.73
CA ASP A 361 -3.72 -27.80 7.16
C ASP A 361 -4.41 -26.44 7.45
N HIS A 362 -4.02 -25.40 6.69
CA HIS A 362 -4.44 -24.04 6.87
C HIS A 362 -4.77 -23.41 5.50
N PRO A 363 -6.00 -23.59 4.99
CA PRO A 363 -6.37 -23.14 3.63
C PRO A 363 -6.51 -21.61 3.54
N TYR A 364 -5.54 -20.87 4.05
CA TYR A 364 -5.45 -19.44 3.83
C TYR A 364 -5.01 -19.20 2.38
N THR A 365 -5.92 -18.67 1.60
CA THR A 365 -5.60 -18.23 0.25
C THR A 365 -4.98 -16.84 0.32
N ASN A 366 -3.99 -16.57 -0.53
CA ASN A 366 -3.46 -15.22 -0.75
C ASN A 366 -4.47 -14.30 -1.48
N ALA A 367 -5.74 -14.67 -1.57
CA ALA A 367 -6.77 -13.82 -2.18
C ALA A 367 -6.79 -12.40 -1.59
N ILE A 368 -6.49 -12.27 -0.30
CA ILE A 368 -6.36 -10.97 0.38
C ILE A 368 -5.15 -10.21 -0.17
N LEU A 369 -3.99 -10.87 -0.29
CA LEU A 369 -2.79 -10.25 -0.87
C LEU A 369 -2.97 -9.95 -2.36
N GLU A 370 -3.66 -10.81 -3.13
CA GLU A 370 -3.98 -10.53 -4.53
C GLU A 370 -4.88 -9.30 -4.66
N GLY A 371 -5.89 -9.16 -3.79
CA GLY A 371 -6.73 -7.97 -3.70
C GLY A 371 -5.92 -6.72 -3.40
N LEU A 372 -5.10 -6.75 -2.37
CA LEU A 372 -4.21 -5.63 -1.99
C LEU A 372 -3.22 -5.31 -3.12
N ASN A 373 -2.61 -6.32 -3.73
CA ASN A 373 -1.70 -6.13 -4.86
C ASN A 373 -2.40 -5.52 -6.08
N SER A 374 -3.67 -5.86 -6.31
CA SER A 374 -4.47 -5.22 -7.36
C SER A 374 -4.63 -3.72 -7.10
N VAL A 375 -4.95 -3.32 -5.86
CA VAL A 375 -5.02 -1.91 -5.46
C VAL A 375 -3.66 -1.23 -5.63
N ILE A 376 -2.58 -1.84 -5.16
CA ILE A 376 -1.20 -1.32 -5.28
C ILE A 376 -0.81 -1.13 -6.75
N GLN A 377 -1.14 -2.08 -7.63
CA GLN A 377 -0.88 -1.95 -9.07
C GLN A 377 -1.72 -0.82 -9.70
N ASN A 378 -2.97 -0.64 -9.26
CA ASN A 378 -3.82 0.47 -9.71
C ASN A 378 -3.22 1.82 -9.31
N VAL A 379 -2.78 1.98 -8.05
CA VAL A 379 -2.08 3.17 -7.56
C VAL A 379 -0.85 3.47 -8.41
N LYS A 380 -0.02 2.45 -8.66
CA LYS A 380 1.18 2.57 -9.50
C LYS A 380 0.87 2.94 -10.94
N THR A 381 -0.16 2.34 -11.54
CA THR A 381 -0.54 2.56 -12.95
C THR A 381 -1.12 3.96 -13.14
N ARG A 382 -2.02 4.40 -12.26
CA ARG A 382 -2.59 5.76 -12.27
C ARG A 382 -1.50 6.83 -12.19
N ALA A 383 -0.54 6.65 -11.29
CA ALA A 383 0.60 7.57 -11.13
C ALA A 383 1.67 7.43 -12.25
N ARG A 384 1.43 6.59 -13.28
CA ARG A 384 2.44 6.28 -14.33
C ARG A 384 3.79 5.84 -13.75
N GLY A 385 3.75 5.24 -12.56
CA GLY A 385 4.90 4.82 -11.77
C GLY A 385 5.44 5.88 -10.82
N PHE A 386 6.28 5.45 -9.88
CA PHE A 386 6.88 6.32 -8.88
C PHE A 386 8.39 6.42 -9.08
N LYS A 387 8.95 7.62 -9.11
CA LYS A 387 10.40 7.83 -9.10
C LYS A 387 10.97 7.69 -7.68
N ASN A 388 10.23 8.15 -6.68
CA ASN A 388 10.57 8.10 -5.26
C ASN A 388 9.89 6.89 -4.60
N MET A 389 10.69 6.00 -3.97
CA MET A 389 10.16 4.82 -3.26
C MET A 389 9.38 5.20 -2.00
N GLY A 390 9.81 6.27 -1.31
CA GLY A 390 9.08 6.78 -0.15
C GLY A 390 7.65 7.21 -0.51
N TYR A 391 7.48 7.92 -1.61
CA TYR A 391 6.14 8.29 -2.09
C TYR A 391 5.29 7.06 -2.45
N PHE A 392 5.90 6.04 -3.04
CA PHE A 392 5.17 4.80 -3.32
C PHE A 392 4.73 4.08 -2.03
N SER A 393 5.61 3.98 -1.04
CA SER A 393 5.28 3.39 0.26
C SER A 393 4.20 4.20 0.98
N THR A 394 4.30 5.53 0.98
CA THR A 394 3.26 6.43 1.54
C THR A 394 1.89 6.16 0.89
N MET A 395 1.85 6.03 -0.44
CA MET A 395 0.57 5.75 -1.13
C MET A 395 0.03 4.35 -0.84
N ILE A 396 0.88 3.35 -0.64
CA ILE A 396 0.44 2.01 -0.24
C ILE A 396 -0.19 2.06 1.16
N TYR A 397 0.44 2.71 2.11
CA TYR A 397 -0.13 2.88 3.45
C TYR A 397 -1.43 3.66 3.42
N LEU A 398 -1.49 4.78 2.69
CA LEU A 398 -2.69 5.61 2.57
C LEU A 398 -3.89 4.85 1.98
N THR A 399 -3.65 3.95 1.01
CA THR A 399 -4.71 3.25 0.27
C THR A 399 -5.03 1.86 0.80
N CYS A 400 -4.06 1.19 1.42
CA CYS A 400 -4.16 -0.20 1.84
C CYS A 400 -3.89 -0.42 3.34
N GLY A 401 -3.40 0.59 4.07
CA GLY A 401 -3.05 0.47 5.49
C GLY A 401 -4.25 0.58 6.43
N LYS A 402 -5.40 1.10 5.97
CA LYS A 402 -6.55 1.42 6.83
C LYS A 402 -6.20 2.36 8.00
N LEU A 403 -5.27 3.27 7.76
CA LEU A 403 -4.80 4.22 8.77
C LEU A 403 -5.94 5.09 9.30
N ASP A 404 -5.98 5.27 10.60
CA ASP A 404 -6.85 6.26 11.23
C ASP A 404 -6.22 7.65 11.10
N LEU A 405 -6.74 8.43 10.17
CA LEU A 405 -6.31 9.80 9.92
C LEU A 405 -7.08 10.83 10.78
N SER A 406 -8.12 10.43 11.50
CA SER A 406 -8.93 11.34 12.32
C SER A 406 -8.11 11.93 13.48
N THR A 407 -7.21 11.16 14.03
CA THR A 407 -6.32 11.59 15.14
C THR A 407 -5.29 12.65 14.72
N VAL A 408 -5.12 12.86 13.41
CA VAL A 408 -4.06 13.72 12.86
C VAL A 408 -4.65 14.91 12.09
N THR A 409 -5.94 14.87 11.72
CA THR A 409 -6.64 15.92 10.96
C THR A 409 -7.54 16.80 11.82
N THR A 410 -7.67 16.51 13.10
CA THR A 410 -8.34 17.34 14.14
C THR A 410 -7.32 18.17 14.88
#